data_35363e07bcac61256e01c78d52e595d8
#
_entry.id   35363e07bcac61256e01c78d52e595d8
#
_cell.length_a   1.000
_cell.length_b   1.000
_cell.length_c   1.000
_cell.angle_alpha   90.00
_cell.angle_beta   90.00
_cell.angle_gamma   90.00
#
_symmetry.space_group_name_H-M   'P 1'
#
loop_
_entity.id
_entity.type
_entity.pdbx_description
1 polymer ?
#
loop_
_entity_poly.entity_id
_entity_poly.type
_entity_poly.pdbx_seq_one_letter_code
_entity_poly.pdbx_strand_id
1 'polypeptide(L)'
;KIRFPEIEEPVVPDAVEPVSTFPWYTPWRAIIVGKELNTVFRTQMVSHLNPPSVIGDDSWILPGRASWSWWYAGGTTRDYKTQIKYVDFNHAMGWEYVLIDAGWQRMDNGGTMEDVVKYAGEKGVGVWLWYHSGAGREMDSIPTHRLMSDPVLRRAEMERISRLGVRGIKVDFFDTDKQRIIQLYPAILKDAAEFYLLVDLHGATLPRGFERTYPNLMTTEAIRGAETLGRQERCDRAAEHNATVPFTRNVVGSMDYTPVTFSDKVRQGIPAIRQTTVAHQLALAVVFESGFQCYADRIEAYEELP
;
A
#
# COMPACT_ATOMS: atom_id res chain seq x y z
N LYS A 1 6.04 -24.36 5.11
CA LYS A 1 4.86 -25.19 4.81
C LYS A 1 4.32 -24.73 3.47
N ILE A 2 4.23 -25.63 2.48
CA ILE A 2 3.49 -25.35 1.26
C ILE A 2 2.05 -25.25 1.69
N ARG A 3 1.45 -24.07 1.53
CA ARG A 3 0.06 -23.86 1.81
C ARG A 3 -0.65 -23.67 0.46
N PHE A 4 -1.59 -24.52 0.18
CA PHE A 4 -2.67 -24.19 -0.72
C PHE A 4 -3.68 -23.34 0.03
N PRO A 5 -4.45 -22.49 -0.64
CA PRO A 5 -5.56 -21.76 -0.03
C PRO A 5 -6.46 -22.71 0.74
N GLU A 6 -6.91 -22.33 1.93
CA GLU A 6 -7.79 -23.19 2.74
C GLU A 6 -9.23 -23.09 2.20
N ILE A 7 -9.89 -24.23 2.15
CA ILE A 7 -11.32 -24.34 1.77
C ILE A 7 -12.22 -23.43 2.60
N GLU A 8 -11.77 -23.16 3.83
CA GLU A 8 -12.50 -22.35 4.82
C GLU A 8 -12.29 -20.84 4.68
N GLU A 9 -11.52 -20.39 3.70
CA GLU A 9 -11.48 -18.96 3.39
C GLU A 9 -12.82 -18.55 2.74
N PRO A 10 -13.80 -18.09 3.53
CA PRO A 10 -15.18 -17.98 3.05
C PRO A 10 -15.39 -16.79 2.12
N VAL A 11 -14.37 -15.93 2.04
CA VAL A 11 -14.50 -14.59 1.49
C VAL A 11 -14.32 -14.56 -0.03
N VAL A 12 -13.67 -15.58 -0.59
CA VAL A 12 -13.42 -15.65 -2.04
C VAL A 12 -13.88 -17.00 -2.57
N PRO A 13 -15.01 -17.05 -3.28
CA PRO A 13 -15.59 -18.28 -3.82
C PRO A 13 -14.80 -18.78 -5.04
N ASP A 14 -13.64 -19.38 -4.82
CA ASP A 14 -12.77 -19.86 -5.90
C ASP A 14 -12.14 -21.20 -5.54
N ALA A 15 -11.70 -21.97 -6.57
CA ALA A 15 -11.04 -23.23 -6.36
C ALA A 15 -9.74 -23.06 -5.56
N VAL A 16 -9.49 -23.97 -4.62
CA VAL A 16 -8.27 -23.99 -3.80
C VAL A 16 -7.11 -24.65 -4.51
N GLU A 17 -7.39 -25.58 -5.44
CA GLU A 17 -6.40 -26.29 -6.22
C GLU A 17 -6.00 -25.46 -7.43
N PRO A 18 -4.69 -25.20 -7.62
CA PRO A 18 -4.21 -24.54 -8.82
C PRO A 18 -4.35 -25.47 -10.05
N VAL A 19 -4.76 -24.87 -11.17
CA VAL A 19 -4.91 -25.57 -12.46
C VAL A 19 -3.94 -24.99 -13.48
N SER A 20 -3.27 -25.85 -14.25
CA SER A 20 -2.36 -25.45 -15.32
C SER A 20 -2.33 -26.47 -16.46
N THR A 21 -1.72 -26.08 -17.58
CA THR A 21 -1.43 -26.96 -18.73
C THR A 21 0.07 -27.29 -18.78
N PHE A 22 0.41 -28.45 -19.35
CA PHE A 22 1.83 -28.81 -19.55
C PHE A 22 2.45 -28.02 -20.71
N PRO A 23 3.76 -27.67 -20.65
CA PRO A 23 4.67 -27.86 -19.50
C PRO A 23 4.31 -26.92 -18.35
N TRP A 24 4.36 -27.44 -17.10
CA TRP A 24 4.01 -26.69 -15.89
C TRP A 24 5.19 -26.68 -14.92
N TYR A 25 5.45 -25.52 -14.33
CA TYR A 25 6.50 -25.31 -13.36
C TYR A 25 5.90 -24.88 -12.02
N THR A 26 6.36 -25.48 -10.94
CA THR A 26 6.00 -25.02 -9.59
C THR A 26 6.69 -23.70 -9.27
N PRO A 27 6.09 -22.86 -8.41
CA PRO A 27 6.76 -21.66 -7.93
C PRO A 27 8.07 -21.97 -7.21
N TRP A 28 9.02 -21.06 -7.29
CA TRP A 28 10.25 -21.10 -6.50
C TRP A 28 9.94 -21.15 -5.00
N ARG A 29 10.80 -21.82 -4.25
CA ARG A 29 10.85 -21.77 -2.80
C ARG A 29 12.23 -21.33 -2.38
N ALA A 30 12.32 -20.10 -1.85
CA ALA A 30 13.57 -19.54 -1.35
C ALA A 30 13.75 -19.89 0.12
N ILE A 31 14.95 -20.34 0.49
CA ILE A 31 15.38 -20.51 1.89
C ILE A 31 16.61 -19.62 2.07
N ILE A 32 16.48 -18.60 2.88
CA ILE A 32 17.55 -17.65 3.16
C ILE A 32 18.25 -18.10 4.44
N VAL A 33 19.53 -18.42 4.33
CA VAL A 33 20.36 -18.87 5.44
C VAL A 33 21.59 -17.98 5.56
N GLY A 34 21.88 -17.49 6.75
CA GLY A 34 23.04 -16.65 7.02
C GLY A 34 23.63 -16.92 8.41
N LYS A 35 24.91 -16.69 8.58
CA LYS A 35 25.58 -16.78 9.89
C LYS A 35 25.20 -15.60 10.80
N GLU A 36 24.82 -14.48 10.21
CA GLU A 36 24.50 -13.22 10.90
C GLU A 36 23.21 -12.62 10.35
N LEU A 37 22.50 -11.84 11.15
CA LEU A 37 21.27 -11.14 10.74
C LEU A 37 21.51 -10.24 9.52
N ASN A 38 22.67 -9.61 9.43
CA ASN A 38 23.02 -8.77 8.29
C ASN A 38 23.01 -9.52 6.94
N THR A 39 23.37 -10.80 6.93
CA THR A 39 23.28 -11.64 5.72
C THR A 39 21.84 -11.83 5.28
N VAL A 40 20.92 -12.01 6.24
CA VAL A 40 19.50 -12.15 5.96
C VAL A 40 18.91 -10.81 5.52
N PHE A 41 19.22 -9.74 6.23
CA PHE A 41 18.72 -8.39 5.96
C PHE A 41 19.09 -7.87 4.55
N ARG A 42 20.31 -8.14 4.10
CA ARG A 42 20.84 -7.63 2.81
C ARG A 42 20.50 -8.52 1.61
N THR A 43 19.77 -9.60 1.78
CA THR A 43 19.45 -10.49 0.68
C THR A 43 18.49 -9.87 -0.33
N GLN A 44 18.75 -10.08 -1.60
CA GLN A 44 17.82 -9.74 -2.70
C GLN A 44 17.32 -11.00 -3.41
N MET A 45 17.40 -12.15 -2.76
CA MET A 45 17.09 -13.44 -3.37
C MET A 45 15.68 -13.49 -3.93
N VAL A 46 14.69 -13.03 -3.19
CA VAL A 46 13.28 -13.09 -3.60
C VAL A 46 13.06 -12.28 -4.88
N SER A 47 13.57 -11.07 -4.94
CA SER A 47 13.51 -10.22 -6.12
C SER A 47 14.26 -10.86 -7.29
N HIS A 48 15.48 -11.37 -7.08
CA HIS A 48 16.31 -11.96 -8.15
C HIS A 48 15.76 -13.25 -8.78
N LEU A 49 14.80 -13.91 -8.14
CA LEU A 49 14.11 -15.07 -8.74
C LEU A 49 13.04 -14.65 -9.78
N ASN A 50 12.78 -13.37 -9.91
CA ASN A 50 11.84 -12.84 -10.89
C ASN A 50 12.55 -12.33 -12.15
N PRO A 51 11.86 -12.30 -13.31
CA PRO A 51 12.40 -11.71 -14.54
C PRO A 51 12.81 -10.24 -14.34
N PRO A 52 13.75 -9.72 -15.17
CA PRO A 52 14.04 -8.30 -15.23
C PRO A 52 12.80 -7.46 -15.54
N SER A 53 12.91 -6.14 -15.33
CA SER A 53 11.86 -5.17 -15.66
C SER A 53 11.37 -5.33 -17.09
N VAL A 54 10.05 -5.29 -17.23
CA VAL A 54 9.36 -5.22 -18.54
C VAL A 54 8.98 -3.79 -18.92
N ILE A 55 9.28 -2.82 -18.04
CA ILE A 55 9.05 -1.39 -18.28
C ILE A 55 10.30 -0.82 -18.96
N GLY A 56 10.11 -0.25 -20.14
CA GLY A 56 11.22 0.28 -20.95
C GLY A 56 11.77 1.60 -20.42
N ASP A 57 10.88 2.55 -20.11
CA ASP A 57 11.21 3.83 -19.48
C ASP A 57 10.64 3.86 -18.07
N ASP A 58 11.50 3.89 -17.08
CA ASP A 58 11.17 3.92 -15.66
C ASP A 58 11.41 5.28 -14.99
N SER A 59 11.77 6.30 -15.79
CA SER A 59 12.06 7.65 -15.29
C SER A 59 10.90 8.33 -14.56
N TRP A 60 9.68 7.89 -14.78
CA TRP A 60 8.47 8.38 -14.14
C TRP A 60 8.21 7.71 -12.77
N ILE A 61 8.91 6.63 -12.46
CA ILE A 61 8.78 5.88 -11.20
C ILE A 61 9.59 6.57 -10.12
N LEU A 62 8.91 7.38 -9.32
CA LEU A 62 9.54 8.18 -8.28
C LEU A 62 9.06 7.71 -6.91
N PRO A 63 9.96 7.21 -6.05
CA PRO A 63 9.66 6.96 -4.65
C PRO A 63 9.31 8.25 -3.91
N GLY A 64 8.52 8.13 -2.84
CA GLY A 64 8.19 9.33 -2.08
C GLY A 64 7.41 9.07 -0.79
N ARG A 65 7.22 10.16 -0.05
CA ARG A 65 6.45 10.23 1.20
C ARG A 65 5.05 10.70 0.91
N ALA A 66 4.09 10.12 1.62
CA ALA A 66 2.69 10.50 1.50
C ALA A 66 2.07 10.82 2.86
N SER A 67 1.25 11.84 2.89
CA SER A 67 0.32 12.03 3.98
C SER A 67 -1.01 11.31 3.71
N TRP A 68 -1.71 10.92 4.77
CA TRP A 68 -2.88 10.06 4.68
C TRP A 68 -3.87 10.31 5.82
N SER A 69 -5.02 10.86 5.51
CA SER A 69 -6.01 11.26 6.52
C SER A 69 -6.82 10.11 7.11
N TRP A 70 -6.90 8.99 6.41
CA TRP A 70 -7.79 7.87 6.74
C TRP A 70 -7.52 7.27 8.11
N TRP A 71 -6.24 6.94 8.41
CA TRP A 71 -5.96 6.19 9.62
C TRP A 71 -6.31 6.99 10.87
N TYR A 72 -5.85 8.23 10.96
CA TYR A 72 -6.12 9.04 12.15
C TYR A 72 -7.60 9.39 12.30
N ALA A 73 -8.28 9.76 11.20
CA ALA A 73 -9.67 10.26 11.21
C ALA A 73 -10.44 9.79 9.97
N GLY A 74 -10.81 8.51 9.91
CA GLY A 74 -11.32 7.81 8.74
C GLY A 74 -12.48 8.46 7.97
N GLY A 75 -13.30 9.30 8.59
CA GLY A 75 -14.36 10.04 7.91
C GLY A 75 -13.88 11.17 7.01
N THR A 76 -12.62 11.58 7.12
CA THR A 76 -12.07 12.76 6.45
C THR A 76 -11.69 12.57 4.99
N THR A 77 -11.62 11.33 4.50
CA THR A 77 -11.31 11.03 3.09
C THR A 77 -12.32 11.63 2.11
N ARG A 78 -13.55 11.85 2.55
CA ARG A 78 -14.62 12.47 1.76
C ARG A 78 -14.69 13.98 1.92
N ASP A 79 -13.98 14.55 2.87
CA ASP A 79 -14.01 15.99 3.12
C ASP A 79 -13.01 16.72 2.23
N TYR A 80 -13.52 17.42 1.22
CA TYR A 80 -12.72 18.17 0.25
C TYR A 80 -11.74 19.14 0.95
N LYS A 81 -12.21 19.90 1.93
CA LYS A 81 -11.37 20.89 2.62
C LYS A 81 -10.23 20.24 3.40
N THR A 82 -10.48 19.07 3.98
CA THR A 82 -9.43 18.29 4.62
C THR A 82 -8.38 17.84 3.59
N GLN A 83 -8.79 17.33 2.43
CA GLN A 83 -7.84 16.90 1.41
C GLN A 83 -6.99 18.08 0.90
N ILE A 84 -7.57 19.26 0.72
CA ILE A 84 -6.82 20.48 0.37
C ILE A 84 -5.78 20.84 1.45
N LYS A 85 -6.12 20.74 2.76
CA LYS A 85 -5.15 20.94 3.84
C LYS A 85 -3.97 19.96 3.78
N TYR A 86 -4.24 18.67 3.47
CA TYR A 86 -3.20 17.68 3.30
C TYR A 86 -2.30 17.96 2.11
N VAL A 87 -2.85 18.48 1.01
CA VAL A 87 -2.05 18.95 -0.14
C VAL A 87 -1.16 20.14 0.26
N ASP A 88 -1.70 21.15 0.93
CA ASP A 88 -0.93 22.32 1.39
C ASP A 88 0.18 21.92 2.36
N PHE A 89 -0.12 21.02 3.30
CA PHE A 89 0.87 20.45 4.22
C PHE A 89 2.01 19.73 3.46
N ASN A 90 1.67 18.86 2.52
CA ASN A 90 2.68 18.14 1.72
C ASN A 90 3.57 19.11 0.92
N HIS A 91 2.97 20.12 0.30
CA HIS A 91 3.72 21.15 -0.40
C HIS A 91 4.69 21.87 0.54
N ALA A 92 4.24 22.26 1.74
CA ALA A 92 5.07 22.95 2.73
C ALA A 92 6.22 22.06 3.27
N MET A 93 5.94 20.75 3.47
CA MET A 93 6.92 19.78 3.96
C MET A 93 7.86 19.23 2.85
N GLY A 94 7.59 19.56 1.59
CA GLY A 94 8.30 18.98 0.45
C GLY A 94 8.05 17.46 0.34
N TRP A 95 6.83 16.99 0.72
CA TRP A 95 6.44 15.59 0.53
C TRP A 95 5.78 15.40 -0.84
N GLU A 96 6.09 14.27 -1.44
CA GLU A 96 5.80 14.01 -2.84
C GLU A 96 4.33 13.71 -3.11
N TYR A 97 3.61 13.09 -2.14
CA TYR A 97 2.30 12.51 -2.42
C TYR A 97 1.27 12.78 -1.31
N VAL A 98 -0.01 12.76 -1.69
CA VAL A 98 -1.15 12.63 -0.78
C VAL A 98 -1.96 11.40 -1.20
N LEU A 99 -2.32 10.55 -0.24
CA LEU A 99 -3.21 9.40 -0.45
C LEU A 99 -4.64 9.77 -0.02
N ILE A 100 -5.58 9.70 -0.96
CA ILE A 100 -7.02 9.82 -0.69
C ILE A 100 -7.61 8.41 -0.66
N ASP A 101 -7.98 7.96 0.53
CA ASP A 101 -8.47 6.60 0.77
C ASP A 101 -9.95 6.43 0.40
N ALA A 102 -10.56 5.30 0.76
CA ALA A 102 -11.92 4.90 0.42
C ALA A 102 -12.97 6.02 0.61
N GLY A 103 -13.84 6.18 -0.37
CA GLY A 103 -14.92 7.19 -0.35
C GLY A 103 -14.65 8.45 -1.17
N TRP A 104 -13.46 8.59 -1.76
CA TRP A 104 -13.06 9.74 -2.58
C TRP A 104 -14.02 10.07 -3.75
N GLN A 105 -14.79 9.07 -4.23
CA GLN A 105 -15.77 9.25 -5.32
C GLN A 105 -16.95 10.17 -4.96
N ARG A 106 -17.14 10.44 -3.69
CA ARG A 106 -18.25 11.25 -3.16
C ARG A 106 -17.71 12.25 -2.16
N MET A 107 -16.98 13.24 -2.65
CA MET A 107 -16.48 14.30 -1.79
C MET A 107 -17.60 15.23 -1.33
N ASP A 108 -17.49 15.64 -0.09
CA ASP A 108 -18.35 16.63 0.58
C ASP A 108 -17.57 17.94 0.78
N ASN A 109 -18.22 19.01 1.19
CA ASN A 109 -17.63 20.28 1.64
C ASN A 109 -16.89 21.12 0.59
N GLY A 110 -17.30 21.07 -0.67
CA GLY A 110 -16.94 22.18 -1.55
C GLY A 110 -16.40 21.84 -2.94
N GLY A 111 -15.84 20.66 -3.15
CA GLY A 111 -15.26 20.31 -4.46
C GLY A 111 -15.34 18.81 -4.73
N THR A 112 -14.71 18.40 -5.81
CA THR A 112 -14.62 17.01 -6.28
C THR A 112 -13.20 16.47 -6.12
N MET A 113 -13.01 15.17 -6.34
CA MET A 113 -11.68 14.56 -6.39
C MET A 113 -10.85 15.19 -7.52
N GLU A 114 -11.47 15.47 -8.65
CA GLU A 114 -10.82 16.11 -9.79
C GLU A 114 -10.28 17.50 -9.43
N ASP A 115 -11.00 18.25 -8.62
CA ASP A 115 -10.55 19.57 -8.13
C ASP A 115 -9.35 19.41 -7.19
N VAL A 116 -9.32 18.38 -6.35
CA VAL A 116 -8.15 18.09 -5.48
C VAL A 116 -6.94 17.73 -6.33
N VAL A 117 -7.10 16.84 -7.32
CA VAL A 117 -6.00 16.43 -8.21
C VAL A 117 -5.42 17.62 -8.97
N LYS A 118 -6.28 18.49 -9.49
CA LYS A 118 -5.86 19.72 -10.17
C LYS A 118 -5.06 20.64 -9.23
N TYR A 119 -5.60 20.91 -8.04
CA TYR A 119 -4.95 21.75 -7.05
C TYR A 119 -3.61 21.17 -6.59
N ALA A 120 -3.56 19.86 -6.34
CA ALA A 120 -2.33 19.18 -5.96
C ALA A 120 -1.25 19.29 -7.07
N GLY A 121 -1.64 19.15 -8.35
CA GLY A 121 -0.75 19.35 -9.48
C GLY A 121 -0.17 20.76 -9.55
N GLU A 122 -0.98 21.81 -9.27
CA GLU A 122 -0.53 23.21 -9.19
C GLU A 122 0.48 23.43 -8.05
N LYS A 123 0.40 22.62 -6.98
CA LYS A 123 1.32 22.64 -5.83
C LYS A 123 2.54 21.71 -5.99
N GLY A 124 2.62 20.92 -7.05
CA GLY A 124 3.69 19.94 -7.25
C GLY A 124 3.55 18.69 -6.39
N VAL A 125 2.34 18.39 -5.89
CA VAL A 125 2.02 17.21 -5.07
C VAL A 125 1.27 16.20 -5.91
N GLY A 126 1.71 14.94 -5.91
CA GLY A 126 1.03 13.85 -6.61
C GLY A 126 -0.10 13.27 -5.77
N VAL A 127 -1.22 12.93 -6.41
CA VAL A 127 -2.36 12.30 -5.74
C VAL A 127 -2.36 10.80 -5.99
N TRP A 128 -2.61 10.01 -4.94
CA TRP A 128 -2.91 8.59 -5.01
C TRP A 128 -4.37 8.35 -4.61
N LEU A 129 -4.99 7.36 -5.25
CA LEU A 129 -6.39 7.00 -5.00
C LEU A 129 -6.52 5.55 -4.56
N TRP A 130 -7.38 5.31 -3.58
CA TRP A 130 -7.70 3.98 -3.10
C TRP A 130 -8.71 3.25 -4.00
N TYR A 131 -8.50 1.94 -4.21
CA TYR A 131 -9.38 1.03 -4.92
C TYR A 131 -9.54 -0.28 -4.18
N HIS A 132 -10.73 -0.87 -4.27
CA HIS A 132 -10.95 -2.25 -3.90
C HIS A 132 -10.44 -3.17 -5.02
N SER A 133 -9.76 -4.29 -4.68
CA SER A 133 -9.24 -5.24 -5.67
C SER A 133 -10.36 -5.90 -6.52
N GLY A 134 -11.55 -6.00 -5.97
CA GLY A 134 -12.67 -6.74 -6.56
C GLY A 134 -12.53 -8.26 -6.46
N ALA A 135 -11.55 -8.73 -5.70
CA ALA A 135 -11.13 -10.12 -5.63
C ALA A 135 -11.33 -10.75 -4.26
N GLY A 136 -11.27 -9.95 -3.19
CA GLY A 136 -11.49 -10.36 -1.82
C GLY A 136 -12.97 -10.36 -1.41
N ARG A 137 -13.22 -9.91 -0.19
CA ARG A 137 -14.59 -9.79 0.35
C ARG A 137 -15.46 -8.89 -0.52
N GLU A 138 -16.71 -9.27 -0.70
CA GLU A 138 -17.66 -8.44 -1.42
C GLU A 138 -18.01 -7.18 -0.61
N MET A 139 -17.91 -6.02 -1.27
CA MET A 139 -18.24 -4.72 -0.72
C MET A 139 -19.00 -3.89 -1.76
N ASP A 140 -20.14 -4.39 -2.20
CA ASP A 140 -20.95 -3.79 -3.28
C ASP A 140 -21.37 -2.33 -3.00
N SER A 141 -21.33 -1.91 -1.74
CA SER A 141 -21.54 -0.50 -1.36
C SER A 141 -20.39 0.44 -1.78
N ILE A 142 -19.25 -0.11 -2.16
CA ILE A 142 -18.07 0.67 -2.58
C ILE A 142 -18.09 0.81 -4.11
N PRO A 143 -18.16 2.03 -4.66
CA PRO A 143 -18.25 2.25 -6.11
C PRO A 143 -17.08 1.67 -6.91
N THR A 144 -15.90 1.50 -6.29
CA THR A 144 -14.71 0.94 -6.94
C THR A 144 -14.60 -0.59 -6.84
N HIS A 145 -15.60 -1.26 -6.26
CA HIS A 145 -15.51 -2.66 -5.86
C HIS A 145 -15.06 -3.61 -6.98
N ARG A 146 -15.49 -3.47 -8.20
CA ARG A 146 -15.12 -4.42 -9.28
C ARG A 146 -14.16 -3.85 -10.32
N LEU A 147 -13.75 -2.61 -10.17
CA LEU A 147 -12.96 -1.94 -11.21
C LEU A 147 -11.60 -2.64 -11.43
N MET A 148 -10.93 -3.08 -10.38
CA MET A 148 -9.59 -3.65 -10.50
C MET A 148 -9.59 -5.12 -10.94
N SER A 149 -10.64 -5.88 -10.69
CA SER A 149 -10.73 -7.31 -11.07
C SER A 149 -11.16 -7.53 -12.52
N ASP A 150 -11.91 -6.61 -13.12
CA ASP A 150 -12.32 -6.67 -14.51
C ASP A 150 -11.28 -5.95 -15.41
N PRO A 151 -10.66 -6.63 -16.38
CA PRO A 151 -9.60 -6.03 -17.19
C PRO A 151 -10.06 -4.86 -18.07
N VAL A 152 -11.33 -4.85 -18.52
CA VAL A 152 -11.85 -3.76 -19.35
C VAL A 152 -12.13 -2.54 -18.50
N LEU A 153 -12.81 -2.74 -17.36
CA LEU A 153 -13.12 -1.65 -16.42
C LEU A 153 -11.83 -1.08 -15.81
N ARG A 154 -10.89 -1.95 -15.42
CA ARG A 154 -9.60 -1.55 -14.86
C ARG A 154 -8.83 -0.63 -15.80
N ARG A 155 -8.67 -1.03 -17.05
CA ARG A 155 -7.93 -0.22 -18.03
C ARG A 155 -8.62 1.11 -18.33
N ALA A 156 -9.94 1.12 -18.48
CA ALA A 156 -10.71 2.34 -18.70
C ALA A 156 -10.56 3.31 -17.52
N GLU A 157 -10.61 2.79 -16.28
CA GLU A 157 -10.43 3.62 -15.08
C GLU A 157 -8.99 4.14 -14.95
N MET A 158 -8.00 3.28 -15.17
CA MET A 158 -6.58 3.70 -15.12
C MET A 158 -6.27 4.77 -16.16
N GLU A 159 -6.80 4.65 -17.38
CA GLU A 159 -6.69 5.68 -18.41
C GLU A 159 -7.35 6.99 -17.96
N ARG A 160 -8.56 6.91 -17.38
CA ARG A 160 -9.29 8.10 -16.91
C ARG A 160 -8.51 8.86 -15.84
N ILE A 161 -8.04 8.16 -14.79
CA ILE A 161 -7.35 8.80 -13.67
C ILE A 161 -5.94 9.28 -14.05
N SER A 162 -5.26 8.57 -14.92
CA SER A 162 -3.97 9.03 -15.47
C SER A 162 -4.11 10.35 -16.23
N ARG A 163 -5.13 10.48 -17.09
CA ARG A 163 -5.45 11.75 -17.80
C ARG A 163 -5.78 12.90 -16.85
N LEU A 164 -6.34 12.63 -15.68
CA LEU A 164 -6.60 13.62 -14.65
C LEU A 164 -5.32 14.07 -13.92
N GLY A 165 -4.24 13.30 -14.00
CA GLY A 165 -2.97 13.61 -13.33
C GLY A 165 -2.74 12.85 -12.02
N VAL A 166 -3.56 11.83 -11.73
CA VAL A 166 -3.31 10.91 -10.61
C VAL A 166 -1.98 10.18 -10.83
N ARG A 167 -1.19 10.00 -9.77
CA ARG A 167 0.16 9.42 -9.83
C ARG A 167 0.23 7.97 -9.40
N GLY A 168 -0.72 7.52 -8.60
CA GLY A 168 -0.70 6.13 -8.14
C GLY A 168 -2.03 5.66 -7.60
N ILE A 169 -2.10 4.37 -7.34
CA ILE A 169 -3.26 3.69 -6.78
C ILE A 169 -2.86 2.79 -5.62
N LYS A 170 -3.64 2.84 -4.54
CA LYS A 170 -3.63 1.86 -3.48
C LYS A 170 -4.75 0.85 -3.77
N VAL A 171 -4.39 -0.42 -3.97
CA VAL A 171 -5.36 -1.49 -4.25
C VAL A 171 -5.42 -2.45 -3.06
N ASP A 172 -6.62 -2.59 -2.49
CA ASP A 172 -6.84 -3.23 -1.20
C ASP A 172 -7.76 -4.44 -1.27
N PHE A 173 -7.77 -5.28 -0.22
CA PHE A 173 -8.67 -6.42 -0.03
C PHE A 173 -8.50 -7.55 -1.05
N PHE A 174 -7.29 -8.05 -1.22
CA PHE A 174 -7.08 -9.30 -1.96
C PHE A 174 -7.44 -10.54 -1.14
N ASP A 175 -7.23 -10.50 0.16
CA ASP A 175 -7.72 -11.41 1.22
C ASP A 175 -7.33 -12.90 1.08
N THR A 176 -6.75 -13.35 -0.02
CA THR A 176 -6.40 -14.77 -0.25
C THR A 176 -5.21 -14.94 -1.20
N ASP A 177 -4.61 -16.12 -1.22
CA ASP A 177 -3.55 -16.52 -2.14
C ASP A 177 -3.99 -17.55 -3.20
N LYS A 178 -5.31 -17.64 -3.49
CA LYS A 178 -5.85 -18.46 -4.56
C LYS A 178 -5.28 -18.05 -5.93
N GLN A 179 -5.17 -19.00 -6.84
CA GLN A 179 -4.49 -18.80 -8.12
C GLN A 179 -4.97 -17.56 -8.89
N ARG A 180 -6.28 -17.35 -8.97
CA ARG A 180 -6.86 -16.18 -9.64
C ARG A 180 -6.38 -14.86 -9.03
N ILE A 181 -6.26 -14.82 -7.71
CA ILE A 181 -5.81 -13.63 -6.99
C ILE A 181 -4.31 -13.40 -7.21
N ILE A 182 -3.50 -14.45 -7.18
CA ILE A 182 -2.07 -14.34 -7.50
C ILE A 182 -1.84 -13.86 -8.94
N GLN A 183 -2.71 -14.25 -9.88
CA GLN A 183 -2.66 -13.78 -11.26
C GLN A 183 -3.13 -12.33 -11.43
N LEU A 184 -3.95 -11.83 -10.51
CA LEU A 184 -4.47 -10.46 -10.55
C LEU A 184 -3.36 -9.42 -10.24
N TYR A 185 -2.40 -9.73 -9.35
CA TYR A 185 -1.31 -8.82 -9.03
C TYR A 185 -0.53 -8.37 -10.28
N PRO A 186 0.10 -9.27 -11.06
CA PRO A 186 0.83 -8.85 -12.25
C PRO A 186 -0.08 -8.23 -13.32
N ALA A 187 -1.35 -8.59 -13.40
CA ALA A 187 -2.29 -7.98 -14.32
C ALA A 187 -2.54 -6.50 -13.98
N ILE A 188 -2.76 -6.18 -12.70
CA ILE A 188 -2.90 -4.79 -12.23
C ILE A 188 -1.60 -4.02 -12.48
N LEU A 189 -0.46 -4.58 -12.10
CA LEU A 189 0.85 -3.92 -12.24
C LEU A 189 1.18 -3.59 -13.69
N LYS A 190 0.91 -4.54 -14.60
CA LYS A 190 1.12 -4.35 -16.03
C LYS A 190 0.24 -3.24 -16.58
N ASP A 191 -1.08 -3.30 -16.31
CA ASP A 191 -2.01 -2.29 -16.80
C ASP A 191 -1.69 -0.91 -16.20
N ALA A 192 -1.36 -0.84 -14.91
CA ALA A 192 -0.95 0.41 -14.26
C ALA A 192 0.30 1.03 -14.90
N ALA A 193 1.30 0.21 -15.25
CA ALA A 193 2.52 0.66 -15.91
C ALA A 193 2.24 1.29 -17.28
N GLU A 194 1.30 0.73 -18.06
CA GLU A 194 0.91 1.28 -19.36
C GLU A 194 0.29 2.69 -19.26
N PHE A 195 -0.28 3.01 -18.09
CA PHE A 195 -0.88 4.33 -17.80
C PHE A 195 -0.04 5.19 -16.85
N TYR A 196 1.24 4.83 -16.62
CA TYR A 196 2.17 5.58 -15.76
C TYR A 196 1.68 5.75 -14.32
N LEU A 197 1.05 4.71 -13.77
CA LEU A 197 0.54 4.67 -12.40
C LEU A 197 1.42 3.82 -11.51
N LEU A 198 1.81 4.39 -10.37
CA LEU A 198 2.46 3.71 -9.27
C LEU A 198 1.43 2.89 -8.49
N VAL A 199 1.86 1.81 -7.83
CA VAL A 199 0.95 0.87 -7.15
C VAL A 199 1.43 0.57 -5.73
N ASP A 200 0.50 0.60 -4.79
CA ASP A 200 0.59 0.06 -3.44
C ASP A 200 -0.46 -1.04 -3.28
N LEU A 201 -0.09 -2.18 -2.68
CA LEU A 201 -0.96 -3.33 -2.51
C LEU A 201 -1.26 -3.57 -1.03
N HIS A 202 -2.54 -3.47 -0.65
CA HIS A 202 -3.05 -3.70 0.71
C HIS A 202 -3.95 -4.94 0.80
N GLY A 203 -4.20 -5.44 2.01
CA GLY A 203 -4.90 -6.71 2.20
C GLY A 203 -4.28 -7.84 1.39
N ALA A 204 -2.99 -7.73 1.12
CA ALA A 204 -2.26 -8.53 0.15
C ALA A 204 -1.51 -9.69 0.82
N THR A 205 -1.12 -10.69 0.03
CA THR A 205 -0.21 -11.74 0.47
C THR A 205 1.24 -11.23 0.49
N LEU A 206 2.16 -11.98 1.14
CA LEU A 206 3.58 -11.64 1.16
C LEU A 206 4.13 -11.36 -0.25
N PRO A 207 5.01 -10.35 -0.41
CA PRO A 207 5.67 -10.05 -1.68
C PRO A 207 6.38 -11.28 -2.26
N ARG A 208 6.43 -11.32 -3.58
CA ARG A 208 7.03 -12.41 -4.37
C ARG A 208 8.10 -11.91 -5.33
N GLY A 209 8.60 -10.68 -5.10
CA GLY A 209 9.62 -10.04 -5.93
C GLY A 209 9.08 -9.45 -7.24
N PHE A 210 7.77 -9.20 -7.33
CA PHE A 210 7.15 -8.61 -8.52
C PHE A 210 7.70 -7.22 -8.84
N GLU A 211 8.20 -6.49 -7.84
CA GLU A 211 8.82 -5.18 -7.98
C GLU A 211 10.03 -5.16 -8.92
N ARG A 212 10.71 -6.29 -9.11
CA ARG A 212 11.79 -6.41 -10.10
C ARG A 212 11.28 -6.38 -11.54
N THR A 213 10.16 -7.05 -11.79
CA THR A 213 9.55 -7.14 -13.14
C THR A 213 8.67 -5.92 -13.42
N TYR A 214 8.02 -5.41 -12.39
CA TYR A 214 7.14 -4.26 -12.41
C TYR A 214 7.58 -3.24 -11.36
N PRO A 215 8.60 -2.42 -11.63
CA PRO A 215 9.14 -1.45 -10.67
C PRO A 215 8.15 -0.34 -10.28
N ASN A 216 7.01 -0.23 -10.93
CA ASN A 216 5.89 0.60 -10.50
C ASN A 216 5.13 0.04 -9.28
N LEU A 217 5.42 -1.19 -8.83
CA LEU A 217 5.04 -1.67 -7.50
C LEU A 217 5.95 -1.03 -6.47
N MET A 218 5.45 -0.01 -5.79
CA MET A 218 6.22 0.77 -4.83
C MET A 218 6.32 0.09 -3.47
N THR A 219 5.24 -0.58 -3.05
CA THR A 219 5.15 -1.19 -1.73
C THR A 219 4.00 -2.19 -1.64
N THR A 220 4.02 -3.01 -0.60
CA THR A 220 2.95 -3.97 -0.29
C THR A 220 2.76 -4.03 1.23
N GLU A 221 1.55 -3.97 1.73
CA GLU A 221 1.27 -4.10 3.16
C GLU A 221 1.75 -5.45 3.71
N ALA A 222 0.99 -6.50 3.57
CA ALA A 222 1.22 -7.87 4.05
C ALA A 222 1.94 -7.96 5.42
N ILE A 223 1.58 -7.08 6.34
CA ILE A 223 2.14 -6.92 7.69
C ILE A 223 1.06 -6.43 8.65
N ARG A 224 1.28 -6.62 9.92
CA ARG A 224 0.55 -5.91 10.97
C ARG A 224 1.16 -4.53 11.17
N GLY A 225 0.80 -3.60 10.29
CA GLY A 225 1.24 -2.21 10.31
C GLY A 225 0.54 -1.35 11.36
N ALA A 226 0.69 -0.02 11.26
CA ALA A 226 0.10 0.92 12.21
C ALA A 226 -1.42 0.83 12.27
N GLU A 227 -2.11 0.43 11.21
CA GLU A 227 -3.57 0.21 11.22
C GLU A 227 -4.04 -0.84 12.24
N THR A 228 -3.15 -1.73 12.71
CA THR A 228 -3.48 -2.70 13.75
C THR A 228 -3.36 -2.13 15.17
N LEU A 229 -2.74 -0.96 15.36
CA LEU A 229 -2.51 -0.33 16.65
C LEU A 229 -3.77 0.27 17.30
N GLY A 230 -4.93 0.16 16.67
CA GLY A 230 -6.22 0.47 17.29
C GLY A 230 -6.57 -0.39 18.52
N ARG A 231 -5.77 -1.41 18.85
CA ARG A 231 -5.89 -2.26 20.04
C ARG A 231 -4.70 -2.06 20.96
N GLN A 232 -4.94 -1.78 22.26
CA GLN A 232 -3.86 -1.54 23.23
C GLN A 232 -2.81 -2.65 23.27
N GLU A 233 -3.24 -3.90 23.27
CA GLU A 233 -2.33 -5.06 23.20
C GLU A 233 -1.31 -4.99 22.06
N ARG A 234 -1.70 -4.39 20.93
CA ARG A 234 -0.80 -4.19 19.77
C ARG A 234 0.18 -3.07 20.04
N CYS A 235 -0.28 -1.98 20.65
CA CYS A 235 0.58 -0.88 21.06
C CYS A 235 1.66 -1.35 22.06
N ASP A 236 1.27 -2.18 23.03
CA ASP A 236 2.17 -2.71 24.08
C ASP A 236 3.31 -3.55 23.49
N ARG A 237 3.07 -4.22 22.37
CA ARG A 237 4.04 -5.07 21.67
C ARG A 237 4.71 -4.41 20.47
N ALA A 238 4.37 -3.18 20.17
CA ALA A 238 4.83 -2.52 18.94
C ALA A 238 6.37 -2.41 18.86
N ALA A 239 7.05 -2.12 19.97
CA ALA A 239 8.51 -2.00 19.97
C ALA A 239 9.21 -3.31 19.60
N GLU A 240 8.78 -4.43 20.16
CA GLU A 240 9.30 -5.78 19.85
C GLU A 240 9.00 -6.15 18.39
N HIS A 241 7.76 -5.93 17.97
CA HIS A 241 7.33 -6.20 16.59
C HIS A 241 8.18 -5.41 15.60
N ASN A 242 8.32 -4.11 15.80
CA ASN A 242 9.07 -3.24 14.91
C ASN A 242 10.57 -3.58 14.83
N ALA A 243 11.16 -4.06 15.93
CA ALA A 243 12.55 -4.53 15.95
C ALA A 243 12.73 -5.87 15.20
N THR A 244 11.68 -6.66 15.07
CA THR A 244 11.71 -7.97 14.38
C THR A 244 11.46 -7.87 12.88
N VAL A 245 10.61 -6.94 12.45
CA VAL A 245 10.12 -6.82 11.07
C VAL A 245 11.22 -6.61 10.02
N PRO A 246 12.29 -5.82 10.25
CA PRO A 246 13.37 -5.65 9.26
C PRO A 246 14.06 -6.96 8.88
N PHE A 247 14.12 -7.92 9.81
CA PHE A 247 14.79 -9.22 9.62
C PHE A 247 13.83 -10.35 9.22
N THR A 248 12.57 -10.05 9.04
CA THR A 248 11.53 -11.02 8.67
C THR A 248 10.73 -10.57 7.47
N ARG A 249 9.72 -9.73 7.64
CA ARG A 249 8.81 -9.31 6.58
C ARG A 249 9.49 -8.44 5.53
N ASN A 250 10.31 -7.47 5.94
CA ASN A 250 10.95 -6.53 5.01
C ASN A 250 12.05 -7.18 4.15
N VAL A 251 12.55 -8.36 4.57
CA VAL A 251 13.52 -9.16 3.79
C VAL A 251 12.97 -9.65 2.45
N VAL A 252 11.64 -9.77 2.32
CA VAL A 252 11.00 -10.30 1.11
C VAL A 252 10.45 -9.23 0.17
N GLY A 253 10.64 -7.96 0.48
CA GLY A 253 10.25 -6.83 -0.36
C GLY A 253 9.76 -5.62 0.43
N SER A 254 9.56 -4.51 -0.27
CA SER A 254 9.07 -3.23 0.25
C SER A 254 7.80 -3.38 1.08
N MET A 255 7.64 -2.55 2.12
CA MET A 255 6.60 -2.73 3.11
C MET A 255 5.87 -1.43 3.44
N ASP A 256 4.56 -1.39 3.14
CA ASP A 256 3.70 -0.33 3.66
C ASP A 256 3.25 -0.66 5.10
N TYR A 257 4.03 -0.18 6.05
CA TYR A 257 3.72 -0.28 7.48
C TYR A 257 2.81 0.86 7.94
N THR A 258 2.69 1.93 7.17
CA THR A 258 2.10 3.21 7.55
C THR A 258 2.72 3.79 8.83
N PRO A 259 4.06 4.06 8.83
CA PRO A 259 4.81 4.41 10.03
C PRO A 259 4.59 5.87 10.46
N VAL A 260 5.36 6.30 11.48
CA VAL A 260 5.51 7.70 11.93
C VAL A 260 4.24 8.26 12.56
N THR A 261 3.75 7.60 13.59
CA THR A 261 2.67 8.13 14.45
C THR A 261 3.29 8.82 15.66
N PHE A 262 3.17 10.15 15.74
CA PHE A 262 3.68 10.96 16.86
C PHE A 262 2.63 11.21 17.94
N SER A 263 1.35 11.24 17.56
CA SER A 263 0.24 11.36 18.52
C SER A 263 0.27 10.24 19.56
N ASP A 264 -0.06 10.56 20.82
CA ASP A 264 -0.20 9.54 21.87
C ASP A 264 -1.37 8.60 21.55
N LYS A 265 -2.49 9.12 21.08
CA LYS A 265 -3.60 8.32 20.55
C LYS A 265 -3.33 7.97 19.09
N VAL A 266 -3.26 6.69 18.80
CA VAL A 266 -2.96 6.19 17.46
C VAL A 266 -4.07 6.44 16.44
N ARG A 267 -5.29 6.70 16.90
CA ARG A 267 -6.45 6.99 16.06
C ARG A 267 -7.51 7.78 16.83
N GLN A 268 -8.17 8.71 16.16
CA GLN A 268 -9.30 9.45 16.74
C GLN A 268 -10.44 8.50 17.15
N GLY A 269 -10.99 8.71 18.35
CA GLY A 269 -12.10 7.91 18.87
C GLY A 269 -11.72 6.51 19.40
N ILE A 270 -10.45 6.12 19.32
CA ILE A 270 -9.95 4.85 19.87
C ILE A 270 -9.13 5.14 21.15
N PRO A 271 -9.33 4.36 22.23
CA PRO A 271 -8.62 4.59 23.50
C PRO A 271 -7.17 4.11 23.51
N ALA A 272 -6.71 3.39 22.48
CA ALA A 272 -5.37 2.84 22.44
C ALA A 272 -4.31 3.95 22.43
N ILE A 273 -3.29 3.77 23.27
CA ILE A 273 -2.18 4.71 23.47
C ILE A 273 -0.89 4.08 22.94
N ARG A 274 -0.18 4.83 22.11
CA ARG A 274 1.15 4.47 21.62
C ARG A 274 2.13 4.24 22.78
N GLN A 275 2.91 3.17 22.72
CA GLN A 275 3.91 2.81 23.72
C GLN A 275 5.35 3.02 23.25
N THR A 276 5.54 3.35 21.98
CA THR A 276 6.85 3.67 21.41
C THR A 276 7.18 5.16 21.56
N THR A 277 8.45 5.52 21.59
CA THR A 277 8.85 6.94 21.62
C THR A 277 8.71 7.61 20.26
N VAL A 278 8.70 8.94 20.22
CA VAL A 278 8.75 9.72 18.96
C VAL A 278 10.00 9.35 18.15
N ALA A 279 11.17 9.25 18.81
CA ALA A 279 12.40 8.83 18.15
C ALA A 279 12.30 7.43 17.51
N HIS A 280 11.63 6.49 18.20
CA HIS A 280 11.35 5.17 17.61
C HIS A 280 10.48 5.31 16.35
N GLN A 281 9.41 6.08 16.41
CA GLN A 281 8.52 6.28 15.25
C GLN A 281 9.24 6.93 14.06
N LEU A 282 10.06 7.93 14.31
CA LEU A 282 10.89 8.57 13.28
C LEU A 282 11.88 7.58 12.64
N ALA A 283 12.51 6.72 13.47
CA ALA A 283 13.44 5.71 12.99
C ALA A 283 12.77 4.70 12.01
N LEU A 284 11.46 4.44 12.13
CA LEU A 284 10.76 3.52 11.24
C LEU A 284 10.78 4.00 9.78
N ALA A 285 10.75 5.31 9.52
CA ALA A 285 10.87 5.87 8.18
C ALA A 285 12.23 5.58 7.51
N VAL A 286 13.25 5.28 8.31
CA VAL A 286 14.60 4.94 7.81
C VAL A 286 14.80 3.43 7.75
N VAL A 287 14.27 2.70 8.73
CA VAL A 287 14.54 1.27 8.91
C VAL A 287 13.63 0.40 8.03
N PHE A 288 12.39 0.84 7.78
CA PHE A 288 11.44 0.12 6.94
C PHE A 288 11.58 0.56 5.49
N GLU A 289 12.13 -0.32 4.66
CA GLU A 289 12.25 -0.05 3.23
C GLU A 289 10.86 -0.05 2.60
N SER A 290 10.57 1.04 1.88
CA SER A 290 9.33 1.23 1.11
C SER A 290 9.53 2.30 0.03
N GLY A 291 9.12 2.03 -1.17
CA GLY A 291 9.11 3.02 -2.26
C GLY A 291 7.98 4.06 -2.13
N PHE A 292 6.96 3.76 -1.34
CA PHE A 292 5.88 4.68 -0.99
C PHE A 292 5.69 4.66 0.53
N GLN A 293 6.16 5.70 1.20
CA GLN A 293 6.08 5.83 2.65
C GLN A 293 4.82 6.61 3.04
N CYS A 294 3.75 5.91 3.34
CA CYS A 294 2.48 6.48 3.76
C CYS A 294 2.47 6.73 5.27
N TYR A 295 2.48 7.99 5.70
CA TYR A 295 2.52 8.37 7.12
C TYR A 295 1.11 8.54 7.68
N ALA A 296 0.87 7.92 8.84
CA ALA A 296 -0.47 7.63 9.34
C ALA A 296 -1.05 8.68 10.30
N ASP A 297 -0.29 9.70 10.71
CA ASP A 297 -0.75 10.67 11.70
C ASP A 297 -1.46 11.88 11.09
N ARG A 298 -2.06 12.69 11.95
CA ARG A 298 -2.64 13.99 11.60
C ARG A 298 -1.53 15.00 11.31
N ILE A 299 -1.80 15.97 10.45
CA ILE A 299 -0.83 16.99 10.06
C ILE A 299 -0.34 17.81 11.24
N GLU A 300 -1.21 18.15 12.19
CA GLU A 300 -0.86 18.95 13.37
C GLU A 300 0.20 18.24 14.25
N ALA A 301 0.18 16.89 14.30
CA ALA A 301 1.19 16.15 15.06
C ALA A 301 2.59 16.23 14.43
N TYR A 302 2.67 16.42 13.13
CA TYR A 302 3.94 16.65 12.43
C TYR A 302 4.41 18.10 12.57
N GLU A 303 3.50 19.06 12.59
CA GLU A 303 3.81 20.50 12.74
C GLU A 303 4.24 20.87 14.16
N GLU A 304 3.72 20.17 15.19
CA GLU A 304 4.02 20.42 16.60
C GLU A 304 5.42 19.95 17.04
N LEU A 305 6.07 19.09 16.22
CA LEU A 305 7.41 18.58 16.52
C LEU A 305 8.46 19.28 15.66
N PRO A 306 9.49 19.84 16.26
CA PRO A 306 10.56 20.54 15.51
C PRO A 306 11.42 19.61 14.69
#